data_89119bd7dc4bf118842c118e0d63ed84
#
_entry.id   89119bd7dc4bf118842c118e0d63ed84
#
_cell.length_a   1.000
_cell.length_b   1.000
_cell.length_c   1.000
_cell.angle_alpha   90.00
_cell.angle_beta   90.00
_cell.angle_gamma   90.00
#
_symmetry.space_group_name_H-M   'P 1'
#
loop_
_entity.id
_entity.type
_entity.pdbx_description
1 polymer ?
#
loop_
_entity_poly.entity_id
_entity_poly.type
_entity_poly.pdbx_seq_one_letter_code
_entity_poly.pdbx_strand_id
1 'polypeptide(L)'
;MRILGIDYGDRNVGLALSDALGVSAQPLMTYRLTDREAEDLAFFESLIRKHEIGRIVLGFPLRMDGSPGTRVEKTRAFAAWLKSFSGVPVEYWDERLTTQQALGLIHEQKVKQKSKKAVLNQISAALILQGYLDHRSSHADVPQDR
;
A
#
# COMPACT_ATOMS: atom_id res chain seq x y z
N MET A 1 1.47 14.70 -8.33
CA MET A 1 0.45 13.67 -8.00
C MET A 1 0.92 12.80 -6.86
N ARG A 2 -0.01 12.40 -6.02
CA ARG A 2 0.33 11.57 -4.87
C ARG A 2 0.22 10.09 -5.20
N ILE A 3 0.91 9.28 -4.41
CA ILE A 3 0.89 7.82 -4.56
C ILE A 3 0.17 7.24 -3.35
N LEU A 4 -0.73 6.30 -3.61
CA LEU A 4 -1.47 5.60 -2.55
C LEU A 4 -0.79 4.26 -2.30
N GLY A 5 -0.42 4.01 -1.04
CA GLY A 5 0.10 2.71 -0.62
C GLY A 5 -1.01 1.90 0.02
N ILE A 6 -1.06 0.63 -0.29
CA ILE A 6 -2.11 -0.27 0.18
C ILE A 6 -1.52 -1.54 0.77
N ASP A 7 -1.95 -1.87 1.99
CA ASP A 7 -1.72 -3.17 2.60
C ASP A 7 -3.08 -3.89 2.61
N TYR A 8 -3.26 -4.82 1.68
CA TYR A 8 -4.53 -5.51 1.50
C TYR A 8 -4.70 -6.64 2.50
N GLY A 9 -5.77 -6.61 3.26
CA GLY A 9 -6.18 -7.71 4.12
C GLY A 9 -7.57 -8.20 3.72
N ASP A 10 -7.98 -9.32 4.28
CA ASP A 10 -9.27 -9.94 3.92
C ASP A 10 -10.46 -9.02 4.22
N ARG A 11 -10.39 -8.28 5.30
CA ARG A 11 -11.50 -7.40 5.72
C ARG A 11 -11.06 -5.95 5.87
N ASN A 12 -9.79 -5.73 6.19
CA ASN A 12 -9.27 -4.40 6.46
C ASN A 12 -8.17 -4.09 5.48
N VAL A 13 -8.23 -2.90 4.92
CA VAL A 13 -7.26 -2.43 3.94
C VAL A 13 -6.55 -1.24 4.55
N GLY A 14 -5.26 -1.38 4.82
CA GLY A 14 -4.44 -0.29 5.32
C GLY A 14 -4.08 0.64 4.17
N LEU A 15 -4.19 1.94 4.42
CA LEU A 15 -3.95 2.96 3.40
C LEU A 15 -2.92 3.97 3.89
N ALA A 16 -2.02 4.34 2.98
CA ALA A 16 -1.03 5.37 3.23
C ALA A 16 -0.94 6.28 2.02
N LEU A 17 -0.47 7.48 2.24
CA LEU A 17 -0.43 8.49 1.19
C LEU A 17 0.94 9.14 1.16
N SER A 18 1.48 9.33 -0.04
CA SER A 18 2.74 10.07 -0.18
C SER A 18 2.45 11.58 -0.18
N ASP A 19 3.49 12.36 0.06
CA ASP A 19 3.42 13.80 -0.20
C ASP A 19 3.40 14.02 -1.72
N ALA A 20 3.17 15.25 -2.13
CA ALA A 20 3.07 15.58 -3.54
C ALA A 20 4.38 15.35 -4.29
N LEU A 21 5.51 15.43 -3.59
CA LEU A 21 6.84 15.24 -4.18
C LEU A 21 7.27 13.77 -4.25
N GLY A 22 6.53 12.87 -3.59
CA GLY A 22 6.87 11.46 -3.58
C GLY A 22 8.09 11.11 -2.74
N VAL A 23 8.32 11.85 -1.65
CA VAL A 23 9.48 11.65 -0.78
C VAL A 23 9.14 10.86 0.46
N SER A 24 8.01 11.15 1.10
CA SER A 24 7.64 10.51 2.36
C SER A 24 6.24 9.94 2.31
N ALA A 25 6.03 8.86 3.05
CA ALA A 25 4.75 8.20 3.18
C ALA A 25 4.20 8.41 4.58
N GLN A 26 2.89 8.67 4.67
CA GLN A 26 2.19 8.83 5.94
C GLN A 26 1.02 7.87 6.01
N PRO A 27 0.78 7.25 7.17
CA PRO A 27 -0.45 6.47 7.34
C PRO A 27 -1.67 7.36 7.11
N LEU A 28 -2.65 6.86 6.39
CA LEU A 28 -3.85 7.63 6.12
C LEU A 28 -5.03 7.12 6.94
N MET A 29 -5.40 5.88 6.73
CA MET A 29 -6.50 5.26 7.45
C MET A 29 -6.53 3.77 7.15
N THR A 30 -7.37 3.04 7.88
CA THR A 30 -7.70 1.66 7.55
C THR A 30 -9.17 1.62 7.13
N TYR A 31 -9.41 1.11 5.94
CA TYR A 31 -10.77 0.97 5.44
C TYR A 31 -11.25 -0.46 5.63
N ARG A 32 -12.42 -0.61 6.22
CA ARG A 32 -13.03 -1.94 6.36
C ARG A 32 -13.87 -2.23 5.12
N LEU A 33 -13.51 -3.29 4.41
CA LEU A 33 -14.28 -3.72 3.25
C LEU A 33 -15.69 -4.11 3.67
N THR A 34 -16.65 -3.76 2.84
CA THR A 34 -18.05 -4.11 3.05
C THR A 34 -18.41 -5.33 2.22
N ASP A 35 -19.61 -5.86 2.38
CA ASP A 35 -20.09 -6.91 1.50
C ASP A 35 -20.70 -6.32 0.22
N ARG A 36 -20.63 -5.00 0.07
CA ARG A 36 -21.23 -4.27 -1.05
C ARG A 36 -20.13 -3.67 -1.92
N GLU A 37 -19.92 -4.29 -3.06
CA GLU A 37 -18.90 -3.84 -4.00
C GLU A 37 -19.08 -2.37 -4.41
N ALA A 38 -20.35 -1.95 -4.59
CA ALA A 38 -20.61 -0.58 -5.00
C ALA A 38 -20.15 0.44 -3.95
N GLU A 39 -20.28 0.12 -2.67
CA GLU A 39 -19.82 0.99 -1.59
C GLU A 39 -18.29 1.08 -1.58
N ASP A 40 -17.63 -0.07 -1.72
CA ASP A 40 -16.17 -0.10 -1.73
C ASP A 40 -15.62 0.65 -2.94
N LEU A 41 -16.24 0.47 -4.09
CA LEU A 41 -15.85 1.18 -5.31
C LEU A 41 -15.99 2.69 -5.13
N ALA A 42 -17.12 3.13 -4.59
CA ALA A 42 -17.36 4.55 -4.36
C ALA A 42 -16.34 5.14 -3.40
N PHE A 43 -15.95 4.38 -2.36
CA PHE A 43 -14.94 4.82 -1.41
C PHE A 43 -13.60 5.06 -2.10
N PHE A 44 -13.12 4.08 -2.88
CA PHE A 44 -11.82 4.19 -3.54
C PHE A 44 -11.83 5.25 -4.64
N GLU A 45 -12.91 5.37 -5.41
CA GLU A 45 -13.03 6.43 -6.41
C GLU A 45 -12.94 7.82 -5.75
N SER A 46 -13.66 8.00 -4.66
CA SER A 46 -13.65 9.25 -3.92
C SER A 46 -12.27 9.57 -3.36
N LEU A 47 -11.59 8.55 -2.81
CA LEU A 47 -10.27 8.70 -2.24
C LEU A 47 -9.24 9.14 -3.31
N ILE A 48 -9.28 8.48 -4.45
CA ILE A 48 -8.37 8.76 -5.56
C ILE A 48 -8.56 10.19 -6.06
N ARG A 49 -9.81 10.61 -6.18
CA ARG A 49 -10.14 11.96 -6.64
C ARG A 49 -9.76 13.02 -5.60
N LYS A 50 -10.12 12.78 -4.35
CA LYS A 50 -9.89 13.73 -3.26
C LYS A 50 -8.41 14.05 -3.07
N HIS A 51 -7.57 13.03 -3.16
CA HIS A 51 -6.14 13.19 -2.91
C HIS A 51 -5.31 13.30 -4.18
N GLU A 52 -5.96 13.39 -5.34
CA GLU A 52 -5.29 13.49 -6.64
C GLU A 52 -4.25 12.39 -6.82
N ILE A 53 -4.65 11.15 -6.53
CA ILE A 53 -3.77 9.99 -6.61
C ILE A 53 -3.52 9.65 -8.07
N GLY A 54 -2.23 9.55 -8.44
CA GLY A 54 -1.83 9.22 -9.79
C GLY A 54 -1.23 7.83 -9.94
N ARG A 55 -1.06 7.11 -8.82
CA ARG A 55 -0.46 5.76 -8.83
C ARG A 55 -0.83 5.05 -7.55
N ILE A 56 -0.98 3.74 -7.63
CA ILE A 56 -1.26 2.90 -6.48
C ILE A 56 -0.13 1.87 -6.34
N VAL A 57 0.38 1.70 -5.13
CA VAL A 57 1.39 0.70 -4.79
C VAL A 57 0.76 -0.28 -3.82
N LEU A 58 0.74 -1.54 -4.18
CA LEU A 58 0.09 -2.60 -3.42
C LEU A 58 1.15 -3.56 -2.90
N GLY A 59 1.19 -3.77 -1.59
CA GLY A 59 2.12 -4.75 -1.00
C GLY A 59 1.84 -6.14 -1.54
N PHE A 60 2.89 -6.84 -1.94
CA PHE A 60 2.76 -8.18 -2.51
C PHE A 60 3.25 -9.20 -1.49
N PRO A 61 2.36 -10.04 -0.94
CA PRO A 61 2.70 -10.89 0.20
C PRO A 61 3.33 -12.23 -0.22
N LEU A 62 4.54 -12.18 -0.77
CA LEU A 62 5.29 -13.38 -1.08
C LEU A 62 5.79 -14.03 0.20
N ARG A 63 5.95 -15.35 0.18
CA ARG A 63 6.55 -16.08 1.28
C ARG A 63 8.05 -15.80 1.35
N MET A 64 8.67 -16.16 2.47
CA MET A 64 10.10 -15.93 2.67
C MET A 64 10.96 -16.60 1.59
N ASP A 65 10.51 -17.74 1.07
CA ASP A 65 11.21 -18.44 -0.01
C ASP A 65 10.91 -17.88 -1.41
N GLY A 66 10.09 -16.85 -1.48
CA GLY A 66 9.71 -16.23 -2.74
C GLY A 66 8.55 -16.89 -3.45
N SER A 67 7.98 -17.95 -2.89
CA SER A 67 6.85 -18.64 -3.52
C SER A 67 5.55 -17.89 -3.22
N PRO A 68 4.57 -17.96 -4.15
CA PRO A 68 3.26 -17.37 -3.91
C PRO A 68 2.44 -18.17 -2.92
N GLY A 69 1.73 -17.47 -2.03
CA GLY A 69 0.77 -18.11 -1.13
C GLY A 69 -0.66 -17.81 -1.56
N THR A 70 -1.63 -18.26 -0.76
CA THR A 70 -3.05 -18.04 -1.06
C THR A 70 -3.41 -16.55 -1.07
N ARG A 71 -2.75 -15.72 -0.25
CA ARG A 71 -2.99 -14.28 -0.23
C ARG A 71 -2.61 -13.59 -1.53
N VAL A 72 -1.67 -14.17 -2.28
CA VAL A 72 -1.25 -13.59 -3.56
C VAL A 72 -2.41 -13.54 -4.54
N GLU A 73 -3.21 -14.61 -4.60
CA GLU A 73 -4.35 -14.65 -5.51
C GLU A 73 -5.38 -13.59 -5.15
N LYS A 74 -5.66 -13.40 -3.86
CA LYS A 74 -6.60 -12.38 -3.39
C LYS A 74 -6.08 -10.99 -3.69
N THR A 75 -4.77 -10.78 -3.49
CA THR A 75 -4.13 -9.50 -3.76
C THR A 75 -4.18 -9.17 -5.25
N ARG A 76 -3.94 -10.15 -6.10
CA ARG A 76 -4.04 -9.95 -7.55
C ARG A 76 -5.46 -9.61 -7.99
N ALA A 77 -6.45 -10.28 -7.40
CA ALA A 77 -7.85 -10.01 -7.68
C ALA A 77 -8.22 -8.58 -7.27
N PHE A 78 -7.73 -8.15 -6.11
CA PHE A 78 -7.96 -6.79 -5.63
C PHE A 78 -7.30 -5.76 -6.56
N ALA A 79 -6.08 -6.03 -7.00
CA ALA A 79 -5.38 -5.16 -7.94
C ALA A 79 -6.14 -5.03 -9.27
N ALA A 80 -6.62 -6.15 -9.80
CA ALA A 80 -7.40 -6.15 -11.03
C ALA A 80 -8.67 -5.35 -10.87
N TRP A 81 -9.32 -5.48 -9.72
CA TRP A 81 -10.53 -4.73 -9.41
C TRP A 81 -10.24 -3.22 -9.38
N LEU A 82 -9.16 -2.82 -8.70
CA LEU A 82 -8.76 -1.40 -8.67
C LEU A 82 -8.48 -0.86 -10.08
N LYS A 83 -7.79 -1.64 -10.90
CA LYS A 83 -7.50 -1.24 -12.28
C LYS A 83 -8.75 -1.04 -13.10
N SER A 84 -9.80 -1.82 -12.81
CA SER A 84 -11.02 -1.80 -13.61
C SER A 84 -11.76 -0.47 -13.58
N PHE A 85 -11.57 0.35 -12.53
CA PHE A 85 -12.28 1.61 -12.43
C PHE A 85 -11.40 2.82 -12.12
N SER A 86 -10.19 2.62 -11.58
CA SER A 86 -9.41 3.74 -11.07
C SER A 86 -8.75 4.60 -12.14
N GLY A 87 -8.40 4.00 -13.26
CA GLY A 87 -7.72 4.71 -14.34
C GLY A 87 -6.28 5.07 -14.02
N VAL A 88 -5.71 4.58 -12.91
CA VAL A 88 -4.33 4.86 -12.55
C VAL A 88 -3.52 3.56 -12.50
N PRO A 89 -2.19 3.64 -12.72
CA PRO A 89 -1.34 2.44 -12.63
C PRO A 89 -1.37 1.83 -11.24
N VAL A 90 -1.39 0.50 -11.17
CA VAL A 90 -1.29 -0.25 -9.92
C VAL A 90 -0.04 -1.10 -10.02
N GLU A 91 0.89 -0.89 -9.11
CA GLU A 91 2.15 -1.63 -9.05
C GLU A 91 2.24 -2.43 -7.77
N TYR A 92 2.99 -3.53 -7.82
CA TYR A 92 3.25 -4.35 -6.64
C TYR A 92 4.58 -3.95 -6.01
N TRP A 93 4.65 -4.09 -4.70
CA TRP A 93 5.90 -3.95 -3.95
C TRP A 93 6.08 -5.21 -3.09
N ASP A 94 7.22 -5.87 -3.25
CA ASP A 94 7.54 -7.07 -2.47
C ASP A 94 7.78 -6.68 -1.01
N GLU A 95 6.89 -7.13 -0.12
CA GLU A 95 6.95 -6.80 1.30
C GLU A 95 8.21 -7.32 1.98
N ARG A 96 8.90 -8.31 1.39
CA ARG A 96 10.17 -8.81 1.92
C ARG A 96 11.29 -7.78 1.83
N LEU A 97 11.12 -6.75 1.00
CA LEU A 97 12.10 -5.68 0.84
C LEU A 97 12.00 -4.62 1.93
N THR A 98 11.13 -4.81 2.91
CA THR A 98 11.02 -3.93 4.08
C THR A 98 12.29 -4.09 4.91
N THR A 99 12.92 -2.97 5.27
CA THR A 99 14.18 -2.98 6.00
C THR A 99 13.98 -3.40 7.46
N GLN A 100 15.08 -3.86 8.11
CA GLN A 100 15.05 -4.19 9.53
C GLN A 100 14.62 -2.98 10.38
N GLN A 101 15.05 -1.80 9.99
CA GLN A 101 14.68 -0.57 10.67
C GLN A 101 13.17 -0.33 10.61
N ALA A 102 12.57 -0.54 9.44
CA ALA A 102 11.13 -0.41 9.27
C ALA A 102 10.38 -1.47 10.08
N LEU A 103 10.89 -2.70 10.11
CA LEU A 103 10.31 -3.78 10.92
C LEU A 103 10.36 -3.42 12.40
N GLY A 104 11.45 -2.79 12.85
CA GLY A 104 11.56 -2.30 14.21
C GLY A 104 10.50 -1.27 14.55
N LEU A 105 10.21 -0.36 13.63
CA LEU A 105 9.17 0.64 13.82
C LEU A 105 7.78 0.00 13.95
N ILE A 106 7.50 -1.03 13.14
CA ILE A 106 6.25 -1.76 13.23
C ILE A 106 6.14 -2.40 14.62
N HIS A 107 7.22 -3.02 15.08
CA HIS A 107 7.22 -3.69 16.38
C HIS A 107 6.97 -2.70 17.51
N GLU A 108 7.61 -1.55 17.49
CA GLU A 108 7.38 -0.48 18.46
C GLU A 108 5.92 -0.05 18.49
N GLN A 109 5.35 0.18 17.31
CA GLN A 109 3.97 0.60 17.20
C GLN A 109 3.01 -0.47 17.71
N LYS A 110 3.32 -1.75 17.47
CA LYS A 110 2.52 -2.86 18.01
C LYS A 110 2.48 -2.82 19.53
N VAL A 111 3.62 -2.57 20.16
CA VAL A 111 3.71 -2.50 21.63
C VAL A 111 2.88 -1.31 22.14
N LYS A 112 2.95 -0.17 21.46
CA LYS A 112 2.23 1.04 21.88
C LYS A 112 0.74 0.98 21.57
N GLN A 113 0.36 0.29 20.49
CA GLN A 113 -1.00 0.30 19.95
C GLN A 113 -1.64 -1.10 19.95
N LYS A 114 -1.29 -1.92 20.91
CA LYS A 114 -1.65 -3.35 20.90
C LYS A 114 -3.14 -3.66 20.81
N SER A 115 -4.02 -2.72 21.11
CA SER A 115 -5.45 -2.92 20.97
C SER A 115 -6.03 -2.34 19.68
N LYS A 116 -5.18 -1.77 18.80
CA LYS A 116 -5.66 -1.05 17.62
C LYS A 116 -5.08 -1.64 16.33
N LYS A 117 -5.62 -2.78 15.92
CA LYS A 117 -5.18 -3.45 14.69
C LYS A 117 -5.32 -2.56 13.45
N ALA A 118 -6.35 -1.70 13.42
CA ALA A 118 -6.56 -0.79 12.30
C ALA A 118 -5.37 0.15 12.11
N VAL A 119 -4.79 0.64 13.20
CA VAL A 119 -3.61 1.51 13.14
C VAL A 119 -2.42 0.76 12.56
N LEU A 120 -2.26 -0.51 12.91
CA LEU A 120 -1.16 -1.33 12.40
C LEU A 120 -1.26 -1.53 10.89
N ASN A 121 -2.46 -1.71 10.37
CA ASN A 121 -2.66 -1.89 8.93
C ASN A 121 -2.23 -0.65 8.14
N GLN A 122 -2.57 0.53 8.62
CA GLN A 122 -2.18 1.76 7.92
C GLN A 122 -0.69 2.06 8.09
N ILE A 123 -0.09 1.67 9.21
CA ILE A 123 1.36 1.78 9.39
C ILE A 123 2.08 0.84 8.42
N SER A 124 1.58 -0.39 8.28
CA SER A 124 2.13 -1.34 7.31
C SER A 124 2.06 -0.78 5.90
N ALA A 125 0.93 -0.16 5.53
CA ALA A 125 0.78 0.47 4.23
C ALA A 125 1.80 1.61 4.03
N ALA A 126 2.05 2.39 5.08
CA ALA A 126 3.05 3.47 5.02
C ALA A 126 4.45 2.92 4.80
N LEU A 127 4.79 1.80 5.45
CA LEU A 127 6.11 1.18 5.29
C LEU A 127 6.29 0.58 3.90
N ILE A 128 5.25 -0.04 3.37
CA ILE A 128 5.24 -0.53 1.98
C ILE A 128 5.49 0.64 1.03
N LEU A 129 4.76 1.71 1.20
CA LEU A 129 4.88 2.88 0.34
C LEU A 129 6.26 3.53 0.49
N GLN A 130 6.75 3.69 1.72
CA GLN A 130 8.06 4.30 1.94
C GLN A 130 9.17 3.47 1.30
N GLY A 131 9.10 2.14 1.41
CA GLY A 131 10.04 1.25 0.75
C GLY A 131 10.07 1.47 -0.76
N TYR A 132 8.89 1.57 -1.36
CA TYR A 132 8.76 1.85 -2.78
C TYR A 132 9.35 3.22 -3.14
N LEU A 133 9.05 4.25 -2.37
CA LEU A 133 9.54 5.61 -2.63
C LEU A 133 11.06 5.68 -2.50
N ASP A 134 11.63 5.03 -1.49
CA ASP A 134 13.07 5.01 -1.28
C ASP A 134 13.80 4.28 -2.42
N HIS A 135 13.25 3.16 -2.84
CA HIS A 135 13.81 2.41 -3.97
C HIS A 135 13.78 3.24 -5.25
N ARG A 136 12.67 3.89 -5.49
CA ARG A 136 12.49 4.73 -6.66
C ARG A 136 13.45 5.92 -6.65
N SER A 137 13.62 6.55 -5.48
CA SER A 137 14.52 7.68 -5.31
C SER A 137 15.98 7.28 -5.53
N SER A 138 16.40 6.11 -5.00
CA SER A 138 17.77 5.65 -5.15
C SER A 138 18.15 5.32 -6.60
N HIS A 139 17.16 5.12 -7.46
CA HIS A 139 17.36 4.87 -8.89
C HIS A 139 17.11 6.10 -9.75
N ALA A 140 16.75 7.23 -9.14
CA ALA A 140 16.42 8.45 -9.87
C ALA A 140 17.64 9.08 -10.56
N ASP A 141 18.84 8.86 -10.00
CA ASP A 141 20.07 9.40 -10.54
C ASP A 141 20.63 8.58 -11.69
N VAL A 142 20.07 7.40 -11.94
CA VAL A 142 20.49 6.56 -13.05
C VAL A 142 19.84 7.05 -14.33
N PRO A 143 20.62 7.34 -15.40
CA PRO A 143 20.02 7.76 -16.67
C PRO A 143 19.01 6.72 -17.13
N GLN A 144 17.80 7.17 -17.39
CA GLN A 144 16.74 6.30 -17.88
C GLN A 144 16.77 6.34 -19.40
N ASP A 145 16.94 5.18 -20.01
CA ASP A 145 16.78 5.05 -21.45
C ASP A 145 15.30 5.07 -21.75
N ARG A 146 14.88 6.06 -22.48
CA ARG A 146 13.45 6.24 -22.79
C ARG A 146 13.19 6.16 -24.26
#